data_aabe39bced51241e18eda119e6d3417c
#
_entry.id   aabe39bced51241e18eda119e6d3417c
#
_cell.length_a   1.000
_cell.length_b   1.000
_cell.length_c   1.000
_cell.angle_alpha   90.00
_cell.angle_beta   90.00
_cell.angle_gamma   90.00
#
_symmetry.space_group_name_H-M   'P 1'
#
loop_
_entity.id
_entity.type
_entity.pdbx_description
1 polymer ?
#
loop_
_entity_poly.entity_id
_entity_poly.type
_entity_poly.pdbx_seq_one_letter_code
_entity_poly.pdbx_strand_id
1 'polypeptide(L)'
;MNRIAALPDHLVNQIAAGEVVERPANALKEIVENSIDAGADEINVELSGGGIKLIRVTDNGAGIHADDIELALSRHATSKIASLTDLEHVASMGFRGEGLASIASVSRLTLTSRRAESSHARRISAADGKLHPGGAAAHPVGTTVEVGELFFNTPARRKFLKSENTEYAHCATMLERLALAHPHIAFSLKRDDKAVFHYPAQSLHERVAAVVGEDFQAASLEIDSGEGLMRLSGVIAKPTFAKGKSSQQYCFVNRRFVRDKVMMHAVKQAYRDVLHQALTPAFVLFLDLPPENVDANVHPTKTEIRFRDSQAVHQLVFHTLNKALAHTRADQTESVNNAGEILHQMMGLDNTQSLSENRFSDRHAVVSDYSGKQAPAAYTPAARAPQQRGRGCRPHRPPQREPWQVPPRTWALYHQEYRADTDSSWP
;
A
#
# COMPACT_ATOMS: atom_id res chain seq x y z
N MET A 1 5.84 -13.57 44.96
CA MET A 1 5.80 -14.01 43.58
C MET A 1 4.38 -13.81 43.03
N ASN A 2 4.20 -13.08 41.96
CA ASN A 2 2.89 -12.92 41.31
C ASN A 2 2.50 -14.26 40.64
N ARG A 3 1.32 -14.78 40.98
CA ARG A 3 0.79 -16.00 40.34
C ARG A 3 0.20 -15.65 39.00
N ILE A 4 0.26 -16.59 38.03
CA ILE A 4 -0.43 -16.47 36.75
C ILE A 4 -1.94 -16.49 37.00
N ALA A 5 -2.67 -15.50 36.44
CA ALA A 5 -4.12 -15.40 36.55
C ALA A 5 -4.72 -15.10 35.18
N ALA A 6 -5.94 -15.57 34.93
CA ALA A 6 -6.68 -15.20 33.73
C ALA A 6 -7.03 -13.70 33.77
N LEU A 7 -6.85 -13.01 32.67
CA LEU A 7 -7.22 -11.60 32.55
C LEU A 7 -8.75 -11.46 32.40
N PRO A 8 -9.35 -10.43 32.99
CA PRO A 8 -10.75 -10.11 32.72
C PRO A 8 -10.99 -9.80 31.25
N ASP A 9 -12.13 -10.18 30.70
CA ASP A 9 -12.47 -10.04 29.25
C ASP A 9 -12.30 -8.61 28.74
N HIS A 10 -12.68 -7.59 29.55
CA HIS A 10 -12.52 -6.20 29.16
C HIS A 10 -11.05 -5.82 28.93
N LEU A 11 -10.13 -6.35 29.74
CA LEU A 11 -8.70 -6.09 29.60
C LEU A 11 -8.12 -6.84 28.40
N VAL A 12 -8.53 -8.10 28.18
CA VAL A 12 -8.21 -8.86 26.97
C VAL A 12 -8.67 -8.10 25.74
N ASN A 13 -9.88 -7.54 25.78
CA ASN A 13 -10.45 -6.74 24.71
C ASN A 13 -9.64 -5.47 24.42
N GLN A 14 -9.22 -4.75 25.44
CA GLN A 14 -8.38 -3.56 25.30
C GLN A 14 -6.97 -3.89 24.79
N ILE A 15 -6.37 -5.01 25.19
CA ILE A 15 -5.05 -5.44 24.71
C ILE A 15 -5.13 -5.77 23.22
N ALA A 16 -6.08 -6.61 22.80
CA ALA A 16 -6.27 -7.00 21.42
C ALA A 16 -6.68 -5.81 20.52
N ALA A 17 -7.51 -4.88 21.04
CA ALA A 17 -7.79 -3.63 20.32
C ALA A 17 -6.53 -2.82 20.04
N GLY A 18 -5.47 -2.98 20.84
CA GLY A 18 -4.21 -2.31 20.63
C GLY A 18 -3.41 -2.80 19.44
N GLU A 19 -3.62 -4.02 19.05
CA GLU A 19 -2.98 -4.61 17.88
C GLU A 19 -3.70 -4.20 16.59
N VAL A 20 -5.01 -3.91 16.68
CA VAL A 20 -5.86 -3.55 15.52
C VAL A 20 -5.98 -2.04 15.36
N VAL A 21 -6.17 -1.30 16.46
CA VAL A 21 -6.44 0.14 16.47
C VAL A 21 -5.35 0.88 17.23
N GLU A 22 -4.32 1.35 16.52
CA GLU A 22 -3.25 2.18 17.09
C GLU A 22 -3.59 3.67 17.05
N ARG A 23 -4.35 4.09 16.05
CA ARG A 23 -4.72 5.50 15.77
C ARG A 23 -6.05 5.62 15.03
N PRO A 24 -6.63 6.84 14.93
CA PRO A 24 -7.89 7.07 14.23
C PRO A 24 -7.93 6.53 12.79
N ALA A 25 -6.81 6.67 12.04
CA ALA A 25 -6.72 6.18 10.66
C ALA A 25 -6.88 4.65 10.54
N ASN A 26 -6.51 3.86 11.58
CA ASN A 26 -6.73 2.41 11.57
C ASN A 26 -8.21 2.08 11.77
N ALA A 27 -8.88 2.75 12.71
CA ALA A 27 -10.31 2.57 12.92
C ALA A 27 -11.12 2.96 11.67
N LEU A 28 -10.80 4.12 11.09
CA LEU A 28 -11.41 4.58 9.85
C LEU A 28 -11.22 3.58 8.72
N LYS A 29 -9.99 3.05 8.55
CA LYS A 29 -9.66 2.04 7.54
C LYS A 29 -10.56 0.81 7.64
N GLU A 30 -10.66 0.22 8.84
CA GLU A 30 -11.47 -0.99 9.05
C GLU A 30 -12.96 -0.74 8.75
N ILE A 31 -13.50 0.43 9.09
CA ILE A 31 -14.91 0.78 8.82
C ILE A 31 -15.12 0.95 7.31
N VAL A 32 -14.25 1.71 6.63
CA VAL A 32 -14.38 1.94 5.18
C VAL A 32 -14.18 0.65 4.38
N GLU A 33 -13.25 -0.22 4.79
CA GLU A 33 -13.08 -1.55 4.17
C GLU A 33 -14.34 -2.42 4.35
N ASN A 34 -15.05 -2.31 5.48
CA ASN A 34 -16.33 -3.00 5.65
C ASN A 34 -17.44 -2.44 4.73
N SER A 35 -17.47 -1.12 4.50
CA SER A 35 -18.38 -0.49 3.56
C SER A 35 -18.11 -0.93 2.11
N ILE A 36 -16.84 -1.04 1.71
CA ILE A 36 -16.44 -1.56 0.40
C ILE A 36 -16.86 -3.04 0.26
N ASP A 37 -16.58 -3.86 1.27
CA ASP A 37 -16.96 -5.28 1.28
C ASP A 37 -18.50 -5.48 1.28
N ALA A 38 -19.28 -4.49 1.78
CA ALA A 38 -20.75 -4.47 1.71
C ALA A 38 -21.30 -4.04 0.33
N GLY A 39 -20.41 -3.78 -0.65
CA GLY A 39 -20.78 -3.39 -2.01
C GLY A 39 -21.30 -1.96 -2.11
N ALA A 40 -20.84 -1.05 -1.23
CA ALA A 40 -21.17 0.36 -1.32
C ALA A 40 -20.59 0.98 -2.59
N ASP A 41 -21.35 1.84 -3.25
CA ASP A 41 -20.90 2.68 -4.36
C ASP A 41 -20.75 4.16 -3.96
N GLU A 42 -21.18 4.51 -2.74
CA GLU A 42 -20.98 5.82 -2.13
C GLU A 42 -20.61 5.69 -0.65
N ILE A 43 -19.49 6.31 -0.25
CA ILE A 43 -18.97 6.31 1.12
C ILE A 43 -18.68 7.75 1.55
N ASN A 44 -19.39 8.19 2.58
CA ASN A 44 -19.28 9.52 3.15
C ASN A 44 -18.58 9.45 4.50
N VAL A 45 -17.48 10.20 4.67
CA VAL A 45 -16.66 10.24 5.89
C VAL A 45 -16.71 11.64 6.51
N GLU A 46 -16.96 11.68 7.82
CA GLU A 46 -16.89 12.90 8.62
C GLU A 46 -15.95 12.69 9.79
N LEU A 47 -15.01 13.61 9.97
CA LEU A 47 -14.00 13.58 11.02
C LEU A 47 -14.07 14.86 11.86
N SER A 48 -14.03 14.72 13.20
CA SER A 48 -13.84 15.82 14.11
C SER A 48 -12.70 15.56 15.09
N GLY A 49 -11.94 16.61 15.41
CA GLY A 49 -10.78 16.50 16.28
C GLY A 49 -9.72 15.52 15.76
N GLY A 50 -9.50 15.49 14.45
CA GLY A 50 -8.55 14.55 13.82
C GLY A 50 -9.01 13.09 13.84
N GLY A 51 -10.31 12.82 14.03
CA GLY A 51 -10.87 11.49 14.20
C GLY A 51 -10.80 10.96 15.64
N ILE A 52 -10.32 11.77 16.58
CA ILE A 52 -10.30 11.41 18.01
C ILE A 52 -11.67 11.67 18.64
N LYS A 53 -12.31 12.80 18.31
CA LYS A 53 -13.63 13.18 18.83
C LYS A 53 -14.75 12.45 18.10
N LEU A 54 -14.65 12.36 16.77
CA LEU A 54 -15.64 11.69 15.94
C LEU A 54 -14.99 11.15 14.68
N ILE A 55 -15.34 9.88 14.38
CA ILE A 55 -15.24 9.27 13.03
C ILE A 55 -16.67 8.82 12.71
N ARG A 56 -17.28 9.37 11.66
CA ARG A 56 -18.56 8.90 11.13
C ARG A 56 -18.34 8.45 9.70
N VAL A 57 -18.75 7.23 9.39
CA VAL A 57 -18.74 6.67 8.05
C VAL A 57 -20.15 6.24 7.71
N THR A 58 -20.69 6.76 6.61
CA THR A 58 -21.99 6.41 6.08
C THR A 58 -21.83 5.83 4.69
N ASP A 59 -22.39 4.67 4.45
CA ASP A 59 -22.41 3.99 3.16
C ASP A 59 -23.83 3.65 2.71
N ASN A 60 -23.96 3.36 1.42
CA ASN A 60 -25.19 2.89 0.78
C ASN A 60 -25.10 1.41 0.37
N GLY A 61 -24.22 0.62 1.01
CA GLY A 61 -24.06 -0.81 0.76
C GLY A 61 -25.29 -1.66 1.17
N ALA A 62 -25.14 -2.97 1.14
CA ALA A 62 -26.23 -3.94 1.38
C ALA A 62 -26.88 -3.83 2.77
N GLY A 63 -26.21 -3.19 3.74
CA GLY A 63 -26.64 -3.13 5.13
C GLY A 63 -26.46 -4.46 5.87
N ILE A 64 -26.77 -4.45 7.18
CA ILE A 64 -26.63 -5.59 8.10
C ILE A 64 -28.03 -6.07 8.47
N HIS A 65 -28.25 -7.39 8.50
CA HIS A 65 -29.52 -7.97 8.94
C HIS A 65 -29.83 -7.57 10.40
N ALA A 66 -31.09 -7.33 10.71
CA ALA A 66 -31.50 -6.85 12.03
C ALA A 66 -31.07 -7.79 13.17
N ASP A 67 -31.07 -9.11 12.94
CA ASP A 67 -30.68 -10.13 13.91
C ASP A 67 -29.16 -10.24 14.05
N ASP A 68 -28.39 -9.81 13.04
CA ASP A 68 -26.92 -9.88 13.04
C ASP A 68 -26.26 -8.61 13.59
N ILE A 69 -27.02 -7.55 13.88
CA ILE A 69 -26.44 -6.25 14.24
C ILE A 69 -25.70 -6.29 15.58
N GLU A 70 -26.11 -7.13 16.50
CA GLU A 70 -25.41 -7.38 17.79
C GLU A 70 -24.15 -8.21 17.58
N LEU A 71 -24.23 -9.20 16.67
CA LEU A 71 -23.08 -10.02 16.27
C LEU A 71 -22.00 -9.21 15.57
N ALA A 72 -22.38 -8.18 14.81
CA ALA A 72 -21.42 -7.29 14.13
C ALA A 72 -20.48 -6.56 15.10
N LEU A 73 -20.88 -6.37 16.37
CA LEU A 73 -20.06 -5.80 17.45
C LEU A 73 -19.46 -6.86 18.38
N SER A 74 -19.68 -8.14 18.09
CA SER A 74 -19.15 -9.27 18.85
C SER A 74 -17.82 -9.73 18.24
N ARG A 75 -16.97 -10.33 19.08
CA ARG A 75 -15.71 -10.91 18.60
C ARG A 75 -15.94 -12.24 17.93
N HIS A 76 -15.05 -12.57 16.96
CA HIS A 76 -15.07 -13.82 16.23
C HIS A 76 -16.37 -14.05 15.43
N ALA A 77 -17.11 -12.97 15.17
CA ALA A 77 -18.30 -13.00 14.34
C ALA A 77 -18.01 -12.33 12.99
N THR A 78 -18.15 -13.07 11.92
CA THR A 78 -17.91 -12.58 10.55
C THR A 78 -18.80 -13.32 9.56
N SER A 79 -19.27 -12.61 8.55
CA SER A 79 -19.98 -13.19 7.39
C SER A 79 -19.05 -13.53 6.23
N LYS A 80 -17.72 -13.29 6.37
CA LYS A 80 -16.77 -13.28 5.25
C LYS A 80 -16.01 -14.59 5.09
N ILE A 81 -15.87 -15.38 6.17
CA ILE A 81 -15.23 -16.69 6.18
C ILE A 81 -16.06 -17.66 7.03
N ALA A 82 -16.25 -18.87 6.55
CA ALA A 82 -16.92 -19.95 7.29
C ALA A 82 -16.03 -21.20 7.40
N SER A 83 -14.95 -21.28 6.63
CA SER A 83 -14.06 -22.44 6.55
C SER A 83 -12.58 -22.03 6.50
N LEU A 84 -11.70 -23.01 6.75
CA LEU A 84 -10.25 -22.83 6.58
C LEU A 84 -9.88 -22.53 5.12
N THR A 85 -10.59 -23.12 4.18
CA THR A 85 -10.41 -22.86 2.74
C THR A 85 -10.72 -21.42 2.37
N ASP A 86 -11.77 -20.82 2.98
CA ASP A 86 -12.09 -19.41 2.78
C ASP A 86 -10.96 -18.52 3.32
N LEU A 87 -10.33 -18.94 4.41
CA LEU A 87 -9.21 -18.19 5.01
C LEU A 87 -7.96 -18.21 4.11
N GLU A 88 -7.71 -19.28 3.37
CA GLU A 88 -6.60 -19.40 2.42
C GLU A 88 -6.84 -18.56 1.14
N HIS A 89 -8.10 -18.36 0.74
CA HIS A 89 -8.52 -17.67 -0.47
C HIS A 89 -9.19 -16.32 -0.22
N VAL A 90 -8.86 -15.65 0.90
CA VAL A 90 -9.53 -14.40 1.30
C VAL A 90 -9.41 -13.32 0.23
N ALA A 91 -10.50 -13.09 -0.49
CA ALA A 91 -10.66 -11.97 -1.42
C ALA A 91 -11.14 -10.67 -0.75
N SER A 92 -11.82 -10.78 0.41
CA SER A 92 -12.35 -9.63 1.16
C SER A 92 -11.22 -8.86 1.88
N MET A 93 -11.41 -7.55 2.08
CA MET A 93 -10.44 -6.71 2.77
C MET A 93 -10.35 -7.02 4.26
N GLY A 94 -11.49 -7.37 4.92
CA GLY A 94 -11.57 -7.77 6.32
C GLY A 94 -12.04 -9.22 6.45
N PHE A 95 -11.45 -10.02 7.33
CA PHE A 95 -11.82 -11.43 7.53
C PHE A 95 -11.82 -11.90 8.98
N ARG A 96 -11.20 -11.16 9.92
CA ARG A 96 -10.99 -11.61 11.30
C ARG A 96 -12.24 -11.50 12.19
N GLY A 97 -13.27 -10.75 11.79
CA GLY A 97 -14.48 -10.52 12.61
C GLY A 97 -14.21 -9.80 13.93
N GLU A 98 -13.11 -9.01 14.01
CA GLU A 98 -12.69 -8.36 15.25
C GLU A 98 -12.60 -6.82 15.13
N GLY A 99 -12.68 -6.26 13.92
CA GLY A 99 -12.45 -4.83 13.68
C GLY A 99 -13.41 -3.94 14.46
N LEU A 100 -14.72 -4.09 14.26
CA LEU A 100 -15.74 -3.28 14.95
C LEU A 100 -15.76 -3.55 16.46
N ALA A 101 -15.63 -4.80 16.89
CA ALA A 101 -15.56 -5.17 18.31
C ALA A 101 -14.34 -4.52 19.01
N SER A 102 -13.20 -4.51 18.33
CA SER A 102 -11.97 -3.85 18.82
C SER A 102 -12.15 -2.33 18.93
N ILE A 103 -12.74 -1.69 17.94
CA ILE A 103 -13.05 -0.25 17.97
C ILE A 103 -14.02 0.05 19.13
N ALA A 104 -15.10 -0.74 19.26
CA ALA A 104 -16.10 -0.58 20.33
C ALA A 104 -15.52 -0.70 21.74
N SER A 105 -14.47 -1.53 21.93
CA SER A 105 -13.83 -1.71 23.24
C SER A 105 -13.03 -0.49 23.70
N VAL A 106 -12.66 0.42 22.80
CA VAL A 106 -11.83 1.60 23.10
C VAL A 106 -12.50 2.93 22.73
N SER A 107 -13.80 2.90 22.43
CA SER A 107 -14.55 4.07 21.98
C SER A 107 -16.03 4.01 22.43
N ARG A 108 -16.79 5.05 22.09
CA ARG A 108 -18.24 5.05 22.09
C ARG A 108 -18.72 4.83 20.68
N LEU A 109 -19.12 3.62 20.36
CA LEU A 109 -19.52 3.24 19.01
C LEU A 109 -21.03 3.18 18.90
N THR A 110 -21.58 3.75 17.81
CA THR A 110 -22.98 3.58 17.41
C THR A 110 -23.01 3.02 15.99
N LEU A 111 -23.76 1.96 15.80
CA LEU A 111 -24.00 1.30 14.53
C LEU A 111 -25.47 1.41 14.18
N THR A 112 -25.80 1.98 13.03
CA THR A 112 -27.16 2.06 12.48
C THR A 112 -27.13 1.47 11.08
N SER A 113 -27.99 0.48 10.81
CA SER A 113 -28.00 -0.19 9.51
C SER A 113 -29.40 -0.58 9.10
N ARG A 114 -29.65 -0.59 7.78
CA ARG A 114 -30.88 -1.04 7.15
C ARG A 114 -30.58 -1.81 5.87
N ARG A 115 -31.20 -2.95 5.71
CA ARG A 115 -31.22 -3.70 4.45
C ARG A 115 -32.42 -3.30 3.58
N ALA A 116 -32.33 -3.57 2.28
CA ALA A 116 -33.37 -3.19 1.34
C ALA A 116 -34.75 -3.82 1.67
N GLU A 117 -34.76 -5.07 2.15
CA GLU A 117 -35.95 -5.79 2.54
C GLU A 117 -36.55 -5.39 3.90
N SER A 118 -35.82 -4.58 4.68
CA SER A 118 -36.27 -4.16 6.02
C SER A 118 -37.08 -2.86 5.95
N SER A 119 -38.21 -2.83 6.63
CA SER A 119 -39.09 -1.64 6.69
C SER A 119 -38.50 -0.49 7.48
N HIS A 120 -37.62 -0.78 8.45
CA HIS A 120 -36.95 0.20 9.29
C HIS A 120 -35.50 -0.23 9.60
N ALA A 121 -34.68 0.74 9.94
CA ALA A 121 -33.32 0.48 10.39
C ALA A 121 -33.28 -0.01 11.83
N ARG A 122 -32.19 -0.65 12.20
CA ARG A 122 -31.85 -0.97 13.57
C ARG A 122 -30.59 -0.21 14.00
N ARG A 123 -30.63 0.30 15.23
CA ARG A 123 -29.48 1.00 15.85
C ARG A 123 -29.06 0.26 17.10
N ILE A 124 -27.78 0.08 17.29
CA ILE A 124 -27.15 -0.42 18.50
C ILE A 124 -26.00 0.50 18.89
N SER A 125 -25.67 0.58 20.17
CA SER A 125 -24.49 1.28 20.64
C SER A 125 -23.67 0.41 21.59
N ALA A 126 -22.38 0.72 21.67
CA ALA A 126 -21.46 0.08 22.60
C ALA A 126 -20.53 1.15 23.21
N ALA A 127 -20.20 0.99 24.47
CA ALA A 127 -19.20 1.80 25.14
C ALA A 127 -18.34 0.88 26.02
N ASP A 128 -17.02 1.02 25.93
CA ASP A 128 -16.07 0.18 26.68
C ASP A 128 -16.31 -1.33 26.45
N GLY A 129 -16.67 -1.71 25.20
CA GLY A 129 -16.99 -3.09 24.83
C GLY A 129 -18.31 -3.63 25.38
N LYS A 130 -19.10 -2.82 26.07
CA LYS A 130 -20.42 -3.20 26.57
C LYS A 130 -21.50 -2.74 25.60
N LEU A 131 -22.32 -3.69 25.13
CA LEU A 131 -23.47 -3.42 24.30
C LEU A 131 -24.59 -2.79 25.12
N HIS A 132 -25.25 -1.80 24.52
CA HIS A 132 -26.48 -1.20 25.05
C HIS A 132 -27.67 -1.66 24.18
N PRO A 133 -28.87 -1.83 24.77
CA PRO A 133 -30.03 -2.31 24.04
C PRO A 133 -30.26 -1.53 22.74
N GLY A 134 -30.43 -2.28 21.64
CA GLY A 134 -30.74 -1.73 20.34
C GLY A 134 -32.20 -1.34 20.19
N GLY A 135 -32.51 -0.48 19.21
CA GLY A 135 -33.87 -0.03 18.89
C GLY A 135 -34.09 0.20 17.41
N ALA A 136 -35.35 0.39 17.04
CA ALA A 136 -35.69 0.84 15.70
C ALA A 136 -35.16 2.26 15.44
N ALA A 137 -34.76 2.53 14.21
CA ALA A 137 -34.24 3.81 13.77
C ALA A 137 -34.68 4.14 12.34
N ALA A 138 -34.53 5.38 11.95
CA ALA A 138 -34.68 5.79 10.56
C ALA A 138 -33.30 5.86 9.90
N HIS A 139 -33.12 5.19 8.77
CA HIS A 139 -31.90 5.21 7.96
C HIS A 139 -32.24 4.79 6.52
N PRO A 140 -31.59 5.33 5.49
CA PRO A 140 -31.68 4.77 4.16
C PRO A 140 -31.09 3.35 4.12
N VAL A 141 -31.19 2.65 2.99
CA VAL A 141 -30.46 1.37 2.81
C VAL A 141 -28.97 1.65 2.91
N GLY A 142 -28.26 0.81 3.67
CA GLY A 142 -26.85 0.98 3.96
C GLY A 142 -26.53 1.01 5.45
N THR A 143 -25.35 1.50 5.81
CA THR A 143 -24.86 1.50 7.19
C THR A 143 -24.22 2.83 7.56
N THR A 144 -24.43 3.27 8.79
CA THR A 144 -23.67 4.36 9.43
C THR A 144 -22.99 3.82 10.68
N VAL A 145 -21.67 3.98 10.74
CA VAL A 145 -20.83 3.71 11.93
C VAL A 145 -20.32 5.03 12.47
N GLU A 146 -20.63 5.32 13.73
CA GLU A 146 -20.16 6.49 14.46
C GLU A 146 -19.24 6.04 15.59
N VAL A 147 -18.00 6.53 15.60
CA VAL A 147 -17.00 6.27 16.65
C VAL A 147 -16.71 7.56 17.36
N GLY A 148 -17.22 7.72 18.55
CA GLY A 148 -17.01 8.88 19.41
C GLY A 148 -15.92 8.63 20.45
N GLU A 149 -15.19 9.67 20.82
CA GLU A 149 -14.23 9.70 21.93
C GLU A 149 -13.22 8.54 21.92
N LEU A 150 -12.56 8.31 20.78
CA LEU A 150 -11.59 7.23 20.64
C LEU A 150 -10.52 7.28 21.75
N PHE A 151 -10.28 6.13 22.39
CA PHE A 151 -9.36 5.95 23.53
C PHE A 151 -9.78 6.69 24.82
N PHE A 152 -11.09 6.97 25.04
CA PHE A 152 -11.56 7.61 26.26
C PHE A 152 -11.24 6.80 27.52
N ASN A 153 -11.28 5.46 27.43
CA ASN A 153 -11.02 4.51 28.51
C ASN A 153 -9.57 3.98 28.54
N THR A 154 -8.71 4.42 27.62
CA THR A 154 -7.31 4.02 27.52
C THR A 154 -6.37 5.25 27.49
N PRO A 155 -6.25 5.99 28.61
CA PRO A 155 -5.53 7.29 28.64
C PRO A 155 -4.04 7.14 28.27
N ALA A 156 -3.41 6.00 28.54
CA ALA A 156 -2.06 5.74 28.12
C ALA A 156 -1.92 5.79 26.59
N ARG A 157 -2.83 5.13 25.85
CA ARG A 157 -2.84 5.18 24.37
C ARG A 157 -3.15 6.57 23.83
N ARG A 158 -4.13 7.25 24.46
CA ARG A 158 -4.49 8.63 24.07
C ARG A 158 -3.29 9.57 24.12
N LYS A 159 -2.35 9.38 25.05
CA LYS A 159 -1.11 10.18 25.16
C LYS A 159 -0.12 9.93 23.99
N PHE A 160 -0.19 8.80 23.30
CA PHE A 160 0.66 8.51 22.14
C PHE A 160 0.13 9.08 20.83
N LEU A 161 -1.11 9.55 20.80
CA LEU A 161 -1.67 10.24 19.64
C LEU A 161 -0.90 11.55 19.40
N LYS A 162 -0.75 11.87 18.12
CA LYS A 162 -0.14 13.12 17.68
C LYS A 162 -1.17 14.26 17.75
N SER A 163 -0.80 15.42 17.25
CA SER A 163 -1.76 16.55 17.15
C SER A 163 -2.96 16.19 16.27
N GLU A 164 -4.12 16.81 16.51
CA GLU A 164 -5.33 16.62 15.72
C GLU A 164 -5.09 16.81 14.22
N ASN A 165 -4.25 17.77 13.82
CA ASN A 165 -3.88 17.97 12.42
C ASN A 165 -3.06 16.81 11.86
N THR A 166 -2.17 16.22 12.64
CA THR A 166 -1.36 15.06 12.21
C THR A 166 -2.23 13.81 12.07
N GLU A 167 -3.11 13.55 13.05
CA GLU A 167 -4.02 12.39 12.98
C GLU A 167 -5.02 12.54 11.82
N TYR A 168 -5.54 13.77 11.60
CA TYR A 168 -6.36 14.09 10.44
C TYR A 168 -5.62 13.79 9.13
N ALA A 169 -4.36 14.23 8.98
CA ALA A 169 -3.57 13.97 7.77
C ALA A 169 -3.38 12.46 7.52
N HIS A 170 -3.21 11.65 8.59
CA HIS A 170 -3.17 10.19 8.45
C HIS A 170 -4.50 9.61 7.96
N CYS A 171 -5.64 10.11 8.48
CA CYS A 171 -6.96 9.69 8.04
C CYS A 171 -7.22 10.06 6.57
N ALA A 172 -6.94 11.30 6.18
CA ALA A 172 -7.11 11.79 4.81
C ALA A 172 -6.26 10.97 3.83
N THR A 173 -4.96 10.79 4.11
CA THR A 173 -4.07 9.97 3.26
C THR A 173 -4.53 8.52 3.16
N MET A 174 -5.08 7.95 4.22
CA MET A 174 -5.62 6.59 4.19
C MET A 174 -6.85 6.52 3.28
N LEU A 175 -7.76 7.49 3.38
CA LEU A 175 -8.97 7.55 2.54
C LEU A 175 -8.62 7.79 1.06
N GLU A 176 -7.64 8.65 0.76
CA GLU A 176 -7.11 8.85 -0.59
C GLU A 176 -6.58 7.56 -1.20
N ARG A 177 -5.87 6.73 -0.42
CA ARG A 177 -5.39 5.41 -0.88
C ARG A 177 -6.53 4.47 -1.22
N LEU A 178 -7.57 4.42 -0.39
CA LEU A 178 -8.76 3.61 -0.68
C LEU A 178 -9.50 4.14 -1.90
N ALA A 179 -9.61 5.46 -2.04
CA ALA A 179 -10.23 6.10 -3.20
C ALA A 179 -9.47 5.80 -4.51
N LEU A 180 -8.13 5.76 -4.48
CA LEU A 180 -7.32 5.34 -5.63
C LEU A 180 -7.52 3.86 -5.97
N ALA A 181 -7.63 2.99 -4.95
CA ALA A 181 -7.84 1.55 -5.16
C ALA A 181 -9.24 1.23 -5.72
N HIS A 182 -10.23 2.08 -5.45
CA HIS A 182 -11.63 1.89 -5.81
C HIS A 182 -12.20 3.11 -6.54
N PRO A 183 -11.77 3.41 -7.77
CA PRO A 183 -12.20 4.60 -8.51
C PRO A 183 -13.69 4.58 -8.87
N HIS A 184 -14.31 3.39 -8.93
CA HIS A 184 -15.74 3.20 -9.19
C HIS A 184 -16.65 3.53 -7.99
N ILE A 185 -16.07 3.79 -6.80
CA ILE A 185 -16.80 4.19 -5.59
C ILE A 185 -16.65 5.70 -5.41
N ALA A 186 -17.75 6.38 -5.08
CA ALA A 186 -17.73 7.78 -4.69
C ALA A 186 -17.26 7.92 -3.23
N PHE A 187 -16.31 8.83 -2.99
CA PHE A 187 -15.82 9.12 -1.65
C PHE A 187 -15.95 10.60 -1.32
N SER A 188 -16.46 10.91 -0.13
CA SER A 188 -16.44 12.27 0.39
C SER A 188 -15.78 12.33 1.76
N LEU A 189 -15.10 13.45 2.03
CA LEU A 189 -14.51 13.74 3.34
C LEU A 189 -14.94 15.12 3.82
N LYS A 190 -15.49 15.16 5.03
CA LYS A 190 -15.72 16.38 5.78
C LYS A 190 -14.80 16.41 7.00
N ARG A 191 -14.33 17.61 7.35
CA ARG A 191 -13.57 17.87 8.57
C ARG A 191 -14.23 19.00 9.35
N ASP A 192 -14.67 18.73 10.57
CA ASP A 192 -15.32 19.72 11.44
C ASP A 192 -16.42 20.49 10.66
N ASP A 193 -17.36 19.74 10.05
CA ASP A 193 -18.49 20.17 9.20
C ASP A 193 -18.11 20.83 7.85
N LYS A 194 -16.83 20.99 7.55
CA LYS A 194 -16.38 21.57 6.28
C LYS A 194 -16.01 20.47 5.27
N ALA A 195 -16.55 20.58 4.06
CA ALA A 195 -16.15 19.70 2.96
C ALA A 195 -14.68 19.91 2.62
N VAL A 196 -13.94 18.79 2.49
CA VAL A 196 -12.52 18.78 2.12
C VAL A 196 -12.35 18.31 0.69
N PHE A 197 -12.93 17.15 0.35
CA PHE A 197 -12.98 16.66 -1.01
C PHE A 197 -14.25 15.84 -1.26
N HIS A 198 -14.59 15.73 -2.52
CA HIS A 198 -15.59 14.82 -3.04
C HIS A 198 -15.06 14.23 -4.35
N TYR A 199 -14.85 12.92 -4.36
CA TYR A 199 -14.43 12.15 -5.53
C TYR A 199 -15.62 11.33 -6.01
N PRO A 200 -16.29 11.69 -7.12
CA PRO A 200 -17.39 10.90 -7.67
C PRO A 200 -16.88 9.54 -8.18
N ALA A 201 -17.75 8.59 -8.43
CA ALA A 201 -17.40 7.40 -9.19
C ALA A 201 -16.90 7.80 -10.57
N GLN A 202 -15.71 7.35 -10.96
CA GLN A 202 -15.01 7.84 -12.15
C GLN A 202 -13.97 6.83 -12.64
N SER A 203 -13.34 7.10 -13.78
CA SER A 203 -12.24 6.29 -14.28
C SER A 203 -11.00 6.39 -13.37
N LEU A 204 -10.08 5.42 -13.47
CA LEU A 204 -8.81 5.49 -12.74
C LEU A 204 -8.02 6.74 -13.11
N HIS A 205 -8.03 7.11 -14.40
CA HIS A 205 -7.34 8.30 -14.92
C HIS A 205 -7.81 9.59 -14.22
N GLU A 206 -9.13 9.81 -14.17
CA GLU A 206 -9.73 10.96 -13.50
C GLU A 206 -9.48 10.92 -11.98
N ARG A 207 -9.54 9.73 -11.36
CA ARG A 207 -9.26 9.56 -9.93
C ARG A 207 -7.81 9.90 -9.59
N VAL A 208 -6.86 9.51 -10.44
CA VAL A 208 -5.45 9.87 -10.26
C VAL A 208 -5.27 11.38 -10.38
N ALA A 209 -5.90 12.04 -11.37
CA ALA A 209 -5.87 13.50 -11.48
C ALA A 209 -6.43 14.19 -10.23
N ALA A 210 -7.57 13.70 -9.71
CA ALA A 210 -8.22 14.28 -8.54
C ALA A 210 -7.40 14.10 -7.24
N VAL A 211 -6.72 12.96 -7.04
CA VAL A 211 -6.00 12.63 -5.79
C VAL A 211 -4.54 13.04 -5.85
N VAL A 212 -3.85 12.78 -6.96
CA VAL A 212 -2.40 13.00 -7.10
C VAL A 212 -2.10 14.37 -7.69
N GLY A 213 -3.01 14.89 -8.51
CA GLY A 213 -2.95 16.20 -9.14
C GLY A 213 -2.94 16.13 -10.67
N GLU A 214 -3.55 17.12 -11.30
CA GLU A 214 -3.64 17.24 -12.76
C GLU A 214 -2.26 17.36 -13.42
N ASP A 215 -1.32 18.08 -12.78
CA ASP A 215 0.06 18.22 -13.26
C ASP A 215 0.76 16.85 -13.37
N PHE A 216 0.54 15.97 -12.38
CA PHE A 216 1.07 14.61 -12.43
C PHE A 216 0.43 13.83 -13.57
N GLN A 217 -0.89 13.90 -13.69
CA GLN A 217 -1.63 13.17 -14.71
C GLN A 217 -1.19 13.57 -16.12
N ALA A 218 -1.05 14.87 -16.39
CA ALA A 218 -0.58 15.39 -17.68
C ALA A 218 0.86 14.97 -18.04
N ALA A 219 1.69 14.78 -17.01
CA ALA A 219 3.08 14.37 -17.14
C ALA A 219 3.31 12.90 -16.78
N SER A 220 2.29 12.06 -16.88
CA SER A 220 2.38 10.62 -16.61
C SER A 220 2.36 9.79 -17.90
N LEU A 221 2.71 8.52 -17.75
CA LEU A 221 2.62 7.47 -18.74
C LEU A 221 1.74 6.37 -18.17
N GLU A 222 0.77 5.93 -18.95
CA GLU A 222 0.00 4.74 -18.62
C GLU A 222 0.85 3.49 -18.89
N ILE A 223 0.72 2.52 -18.00
CA ILE A 223 1.36 1.22 -18.14
C ILE A 223 0.35 0.10 -17.98
N ASP A 224 0.53 -0.93 -18.77
CA ASP A 224 -0.17 -2.20 -18.69
C ASP A 224 0.76 -3.30 -19.21
N SER A 225 1.02 -4.30 -18.39
CA SER A 225 1.85 -5.46 -18.78
C SER A 225 1.11 -6.44 -19.69
N GLY A 226 -0.19 -6.24 -19.91
CA GLY A 226 -1.06 -7.18 -20.60
C GLY A 226 -1.55 -8.32 -19.72
N GLU A 227 -2.28 -9.26 -20.33
CA GLU A 227 -2.86 -10.41 -19.64
C GLU A 227 -1.77 -11.43 -19.26
N GLY A 228 -1.93 -12.06 -18.10
CA GLY A 228 -1.03 -13.06 -17.55
C GLY A 228 -1.43 -13.46 -16.13
N LEU A 229 -0.68 -14.40 -15.54
CA LEU A 229 -0.86 -14.77 -14.12
C LEU A 229 -0.65 -13.60 -13.16
N MET A 230 0.17 -12.65 -13.56
CA MET A 230 0.38 -11.38 -12.86
C MET A 230 0.18 -10.27 -13.88
N ARG A 231 -0.57 -9.23 -13.50
CA ARG A 231 -0.78 -8.05 -14.32
C ARG A 231 -0.35 -6.81 -13.55
N LEU A 232 0.53 -6.02 -14.16
CA LEU A 232 0.91 -4.72 -13.66
C LEU A 232 0.25 -3.65 -14.51
N SER A 233 -0.51 -2.76 -13.88
CA SER A 233 -1.16 -1.62 -14.53
C SER A 233 -1.00 -0.35 -13.69
N GLY A 234 -1.35 0.81 -14.27
CA GLY A 234 -1.34 2.08 -13.56
C GLY A 234 -0.66 3.20 -14.32
N VAL A 235 -0.13 4.18 -13.59
CA VAL A 235 0.50 5.37 -14.17
C VAL A 235 1.84 5.67 -13.47
N ILE A 236 2.81 6.12 -14.26
CA ILE A 236 4.16 6.50 -13.79
C ILE A 236 4.52 7.89 -14.29
N ALA A 237 5.25 8.67 -13.52
CA ALA A 237 5.72 9.98 -13.92
C ALA A 237 6.72 9.89 -15.07
N LYS A 238 6.61 10.78 -16.06
CA LYS A 238 7.71 11.04 -17.01
C LYS A 238 8.93 11.54 -16.24
N PRO A 239 10.15 11.24 -16.71
CA PRO A 239 11.37 11.70 -16.03
C PRO A 239 11.43 13.21 -15.80
N THR A 240 10.81 13.98 -16.69
CA THR A 240 10.73 15.45 -16.62
C THR A 240 9.87 15.97 -15.46
N PHE A 241 8.97 15.17 -14.90
CA PHE A 241 8.10 15.55 -13.79
C PHE A 241 8.73 15.28 -12.42
N ALA A 242 9.88 14.60 -12.33
CA ALA A 242 10.46 14.22 -11.04
C ALA A 242 10.72 15.44 -10.16
N LYS A 243 10.08 15.46 -9.02
CA LYS A 243 10.28 16.45 -7.94
C LYS A 243 11.18 15.81 -6.88
N GLY A 244 11.92 16.58 -6.10
CA GLY A 244 12.84 16.10 -5.06
C GLY A 244 12.29 14.90 -4.27
N LYS A 245 11.93 14.99 -3.01
CA LYS A 245 11.30 13.89 -2.28
C LYS A 245 9.81 13.84 -2.62
N SER A 246 9.41 13.00 -3.58
CA SER A 246 7.98 12.76 -3.85
C SER A 246 7.40 11.82 -2.79
N SER A 247 6.32 12.25 -2.12
CA SER A 247 5.50 11.38 -1.28
C SER A 247 4.41 10.63 -2.08
N GLN A 248 4.29 10.92 -3.38
CA GLN A 248 3.26 10.40 -4.28
C GLN A 248 3.68 9.06 -4.87
N GLN A 249 3.84 8.06 -4.02
CA GLN A 249 4.24 6.70 -4.39
C GLN A 249 3.20 5.71 -3.86
N TYR A 250 2.38 5.22 -4.76
CA TYR A 250 1.27 4.33 -4.43
C TYR A 250 1.46 2.97 -5.12
N CYS A 251 1.64 1.93 -4.31
CA CYS A 251 1.63 0.54 -4.76
C CYS A 251 0.39 -0.15 -4.20
N PHE A 252 -0.33 -0.84 -5.06
CA PHE A 252 -1.46 -1.67 -4.70
C PHE A 252 -1.21 -3.10 -5.16
N VAL A 253 -1.51 -4.06 -4.30
CA VAL A 253 -1.50 -5.49 -4.63
C VAL A 253 -2.89 -6.04 -4.33
N ASN A 254 -3.56 -6.56 -5.35
CA ASN A 254 -4.95 -6.99 -5.26
C ASN A 254 -5.82 -5.90 -4.57
N ARG A 255 -5.68 -4.65 -5.03
CA ARG A 255 -6.34 -3.42 -4.52
C ARG A 255 -5.99 -3.02 -3.09
N ARG A 256 -5.04 -3.68 -2.43
CA ARG A 256 -4.52 -3.28 -1.11
C ARG A 256 -3.30 -2.39 -1.26
N PHE A 257 -3.31 -1.24 -0.58
CA PHE A 257 -2.12 -0.40 -0.50
C PHE A 257 -1.01 -1.11 0.26
N VAL A 258 0.18 -1.19 -0.35
CA VAL A 258 1.34 -1.85 0.24
C VAL A 258 2.58 -0.96 0.17
N ARG A 259 3.51 -1.19 1.07
CA ARG A 259 4.87 -0.64 1.05
C ARG A 259 5.85 -1.80 0.89
N ASP A 260 5.97 -2.29 -0.32
CA ASP A 260 6.82 -3.45 -0.60
C ASP A 260 8.20 -3.01 -1.12
N LYS A 261 9.25 -3.63 -0.58
CA LYS A 261 10.64 -3.31 -0.93
C LYS A 261 11.02 -3.80 -2.31
N VAL A 262 10.43 -4.91 -2.77
CA VAL A 262 10.73 -5.52 -4.08
C VAL A 262 10.20 -4.64 -5.19
N MET A 263 8.92 -4.21 -5.10
CA MET A 263 8.33 -3.29 -6.06
C MET A 263 9.06 -1.95 -6.07
N MET A 264 9.34 -1.37 -4.90
CA MET A 264 10.07 -0.10 -4.79
C MET A 264 11.47 -0.18 -5.38
N HIS A 265 12.18 -1.30 -5.19
CA HIS A 265 13.51 -1.52 -5.77
C HIS A 265 13.44 -1.62 -7.29
N ALA A 266 12.47 -2.36 -7.83
CA ALA A 266 12.26 -2.50 -9.27
C ALA A 266 11.95 -1.15 -9.94
N VAL A 267 11.06 -0.33 -9.33
CA VAL A 267 10.77 1.03 -9.78
C VAL A 267 12.05 1.89 -9.79
N LYS A 268 12.79 1.90 -8.67
CA LYS A 268 14.03 2.67 -8.57
C LYS A 268 15.06 2.25 -9.61
N GLN A 269 15.16 0.94 -9.89
CA GLN A 269 16.06 0.41 -10.89
C GLN A 269 15.65 0.82 -12.31
N ALA A 270 14.34 0.78 -12.65
CA ALA A 270 13.84 1.21 -13.95
C ALA A 270 14.11 2.69 -14.24
N TYR A 271 14.06 3.53 -13.20
CA TYR A 271 14.32 4.96 -13.34
C TYR A 271 15.79 5.37 -13.22
N ARG A 272 16.70 4.44 -12.87
CA ARG A 272 18.10 4.76 -12.55
C ARG A 272 18.84 5.53 -13.65
N ASP A 273 18.58 5.17 -14.90
CA ASP A 273 19.29 5.74 -16.05
C ASP A 273 18.63 7.00 -16.62
N VAL A 274 17.45 7.38 -16.10
CA VAL A 274 16.65 8.52 -16.59
C VAL A 274 16.40 9.58 -15.53
N LEU A 275 16.67 9.30 -14.26
CA LEU A 275 16.53 10.26 -13.17
C LEU A 275 17.84 10.48 -12.45
N HIS A 276 18.11 11.75 -12.09
CA HIS A 276 19.18 12.05 -11.14
C HIS A 276 18.92 11.38 -9.81
N GLN A 277 19.98 10.88 -9.14
CA GLN A 277 19.92 10.09 -7.91
C GLN A 277 19.17 10.78 -6.74
N ALA A 278 19.09 12.11 -6.74
CA ALA A 278 18.39 12.89 -5.72
C ALA A 278 16.87 12.98 -5.94
N LEU A 279 16.37 12.56 -7.11
CA LEU A 279 14.95 12.66 -7.48
C LEU A 279 14.24 11.33 -7.25
N THR A 280 12.98 11.42 -6.88
CA THR A 280 12.11 10.25 -6.66
C THR A 280 10.92 10.32 -7.62
N PRO A 281 10.62 9.26 -8.39
CA PRO A 281 9.47 9.26 -9.29
C PRO A 281 8.17 9.19 -8.48
N ALA A 282 7.13 9.86 -8.97
CA ALA A 282 5.76 9.65 -8.54
C ALA A 282 5.13 8.54 -9.37
N PHE A 283 4.26 7.74 -8.79
CA PHE A 283 3.55 6.66 -9.49
C PHE A 283 2.34 6.15 -8.71
N VAL A 284 1.42 5.55 -9.46
CA VAL A 284 0.29 4.77 -8.94
C VAL A 284 0.29 3.44 -9.66
N LEU A 285 0.67 2.36 -8.99
CA LEU A 285 0.86 1.03 -9.56
C LEU A 285 -0.11 0.03 -8.93
N PHE A 286 -0.72 -0.79 -9.77
CA PHE A 286 -1.60 -1.90 -9.39
C PHE A 286 -0.97 -3.20 -9.90
N LEU A 287 -0.73 -4.12 -8.98
CA LEU A 287 -0.29 -5.48 -9.26
C LEU A 287 -1.42 -6.44 -8.88
N ASP A 288 -2.00 -7.06 -9.86
CA ASP A 288 -3.00 -8.12 -9.69
C ASP A 288 -2.34 -9.47 -9.90
N LEU A 289 -2.51 -10.38 -8.93
CA LEU A 289 -1.96 -11.73 -8.95
C LEU A 289 -2.86 -12.67 -8.13
N PRO A 290 -2.78 -14.01 -8.38
CA PRO A 290 -3.53 -15.00 -7.62
C PRO A 290 -3.25 -14.85 -6.12
N PRO A 291 -4.29 -14.91 -5.25
CA PRO A 291 -4.14 -14.75 -3.80
C PRO A 291 -3.10 -15.69 -3.16
N GLU A 292 -2.98 -16.92 -3.67
CA GLU A 292 -2.02 -17.92 -3.20
C GLU A 292 -0.55 -17.54 -3.46
N ASN A 293 -0.27 -16.54 -4.29
CA ASN A 293 1.08 -16.06 -4.59
C ASN A 293 1.53 -14.90 -3.70
N VAL A 294 0.65 -14.45 -2.78
CA VAL A 294 0.96 -13.34 -1.85
C VAL A 294 0.46 -13.65 -0.44
N ASP A 295 1.36 -13.56 0.53
CA ASP A 295 0.99 -13.58 1.95
C ASP A 295 0.84 -12.15 2.45
N ALA A 296 -0.40 -11.75 2.76
CA ALA A 296 -0.75 -10.44 3.31
C ALA A 296 -0.83 -10.45 4.85
N ASN A 297 -0.63 -11.60 5.50
CA ASN A 297 -0.73 -11.73 6.96
C ASN A 297 0.63 -11.56 7.67
N VAL A 298 1.48 -10.66 7.16
CA VAL A 298 2.82 -10.41 7.69
C VAL A 298 2.81 -9.37 8.82
N HIS A 299 1.94 -8.37 8.72
CA HIS A 299 1.85 -7.25 9.67
C HIS A 299 0.40 -6.95 10.04
N PRO A 300 0.08 -6.52 11.29
CA PRO A 300 -1.29 -6.19 11.71
C PRO A 300 -1.98 -5.15 10.81
N THR A 301 -1.25 -4.14 10.35
CA THR A 301 -1.78 -3.11 9.44
C THR A 301 -1.91 -3.57 7.99
N LYS A 302 -1.46 -4.79 7.66
CA LYS A 302 -1.49 -5.39 6.31
C LYS A 302 -0.81 -4.53 5.22
N THR A 303 0.10 -3.64 5.61
CA THR A 303 0.86 -2.78 4.66
C THR A 303 2.13 -3.46 4.14
N GLU A 304 2.60 -4.50 4.82
CA GLU A 304 3.71 -5.34 4.39
C GLU A 304 3.17 -6.69 3.92
N ILE A 305 3.69 -7.16 2.81
CA ILE A 305 3.32 -8.43 2.18
C ILE A 305 4.57 -9.25 1.88
N ARG A 306 4.39 -10.54 1.62
CA ARG A 306 5.44 -11.40 1.10
C ARG A 306 4.96 -12.06 -0.18
N PHE A 307 5.70 -11.86 -1.26
CA PHE A 307 5.48 -12.58 -2.51
C PHE A 307 6.10 -13.97 -2.44
N ARG A 308 5.41 -14.95 -2.97
CA ARG A 308 5.93 -16.32 -3.13
C ARG A 308 7.13 -16.33 -4.09
N ASP A 309 7.03 -15.57 -5.18
CA ASP A 309 8.11 -15.33 -6.14
C ASP A 309 8.40 -13.82 -6.26
N SER A 310 9.25 -13.35 -5.39
CA SER A 310 9.68 -11.94 -5.38
C SER A 310 10.51 -11.57 -6.61
N GLN A 311 11.20 -12.53 -7.23
CA GLN A 311 12.01 -12.28 -8.42
C GLN A 311 11.13 -12.06 -9.65
N ALA A 312 10.10 -12.89 -9.83
CA ALA A 312 9.14 -12.71 -10.93
C ALA A 312 8.43 -11.35 -10.82
N VAL A 313 7.99 -10.95 -9.62
CA VAL A 313 7.38 -9.62 -9.39
C VAL A 313 8.36 -8.50 -9.73
N HIS A 314 9.61 -8.61 -9.26
CA HIS A 314 10.65 -7.61 -9.57
C HIS A 314 10.87 -7.46 -11.08
N GLN A 315 11.01 -8.59 -11.79
CA GLN A 315 11.22 -8.59 -13.24
C GLN A 315 10.03 -8.00 -13.98
N LEU A 316 8.79 -8.38 -13.62
CA LEU A 316 7.58 -7.83 -14.23
C LEU A 316 7.54 -6.30 -14.10
N VAL A 317 7.70 -5.78 -12.86
CA VAL A 317 7.69 -4.35 -12.60
C VAL A 317 8.81 -3.65 -13.38
N PHE A 318 10.05 -4.15 -13.29
CA PHE A 318 11.21 -3.56 -13.95
C PHE A 318 11.04 -3.50 -15.48
N HIS A 319 10.68 -4.61 -16.12
CA HIS A 319 10.56 -4.67 -17.58
C HIS A 319 9.40 -3.83 -18.10
N THR A 320 8.24 -3.84 -17.43
CA THR A 320 7.08 -3.03 -17.82
C THR A 320 7.40 -1.55 -17.76
N LEU A 321 8.02 -1.09 -16.67
CA LEU A 321 8.39 0.31 -16.52
C LEU A 321 9.49 0.71 -17.51
N ASN A 322 10.52 -0.12 -17.69
CA ASN A 322 11.62 0.17 -18.60
C ASN A 322 11.13 0.26 -20.05
N LYS A 323 10.19 -0.59 -20.47
CA LYS A 323 9.55 -0.51 -21.79
C LYS A 323 8.81 0.81 -21.96
N ALA A 324 8.00 1.22 -20.97
CA ALA A 324 7.26 2.49 -21.03
C ALA A 324 8.21 3.71 -21.08
N LEU A 325 9.29 3.68 -20.29
CA LEU A 325 10.29 4.76 -20.27
C LEU A 325 11.16 4.81 -21.52
N ALA A 326 11.36 3.69 -22.23
CA ALA A 326 12.12 3.66 -23.48
C ALA A 326 11.43 4.48 -24.59
N HIS A 327 10.11 4.48 -24.66
CA HIS A 327 9.35 5.30 -25.62
C HIS A 327 9.58 6.80 -25.39
N THR A 328 9.68 7.26 -24.15
CA THR A 328 9.95 8.68 -23.86
C THR A 328 11.37 9.11 -24.26
N ARG A 329 12.33 8.19 -24.33
CA ARG A 329 13.69 8.47 -24.81
C ARG A 329 13.69 8.67 -26.33
N ALA A 330 12.94 7.88 -27.06
CA ALA A 330 12.81 8.02 -28.52
C ALA A 330 12.18 9.36 -28.90
N ASP A 331 11.08 9.75 -28.26
CA ASP A 331 10.40 11.03 -28.49
C ASP A 331 11.31 12.24 -28.19
N GLN A 332 12.17 12.15 -27.14
CA GLN A 332 13.12 13.21 -26.81
C GLN A 332 14.23 13.31 -27.86
N THR A 333 14.67 12.19 -28.42
CA THR A 333 15.70 12.18 -29.45
C THR A 333 15.17 12.77 -30.76
N GLU A 334 13.93 12.45 -31.15
CA GLU A 334 13.27 13.04 -32.29
C GLU A 334 13.01 14.54 -32.10
N SER A 335 12.59 14.98 -30.92
CA SER A 335 12.38 16.42 -30.66
C SER A 335 13.68 17.23 -30.67
N VAL A 336 14.80 16.65 -30.24
CA VAL A 336 16.13 17.28 -30.29
C VAL A 336 16.63 17.36 -31.76
N ASN A 337 16.38 16.31 -32.54
CA ASN A 337 16.73 16.31 -33.97
C ASN A 337 15.92 17.35 -34.75
N ASN A 338 14.60 17.41 -34.52
CA ASN A 338 13.74 18.43 -35.13
C ASN A 338 14.11 19.84 -34.67
N ALA A 339 14.46 20.06 -33.41
CA ALA A 339 14.95 21.36 -32.94
C ALA A 339 16.31 21.73 -33.56
N GLY A 340 17.18 20.75 -33.78
CA GLY A 340 18.44 20.93 -34.52
C GLY A 340 18.23 21.30 -35.96
N GLU A 341 17.30 20.67 -36.65
CA GLU A 341 16.92 20.99 -38.02
C GLU A 341 16.30 22.39 -38.14
N ILE A 342 15.40 22.74 -37.20
CA ILE A 342 14.80 24.09 -37.16
C ILE A 342 15.86 25.15 -36.89
N LEU A 343 16.80 24.89 -35.99
CA LEU A 343 17.91 25.80 -35.67
C LEU A 343 18.85 25.97 -36.90
N HIS A 344 19.15 24.88 -37.62
CA HIS A 344 19.92 24.89 -38.87
C HIS A 344 19.22 25.71 -39.94
N GLN A 345 17.91 25.57 -40.05
CA GLN A 345 17.07 26.34 -41.01
C GLN A 345 16.98 27.83 -40.62
N MET A 346 16.85 28.15 -39.32
CA MET A 346 16.84 29.52 -38.81
C MET A 346 18.21 30.24 -38.93
N MET A 347 19.33 29.49 -38.89
CA MET A 347 20.68 30.05 -39.04
C MET A 347 21.08 30.28 -40.48
N GLY A 348 20.26 29.93 -41.46
CA GLY A 348 20.51 30.22 -42.90
C GLY A 348 21.73 29.49 -43.45
N LEU A 349 22.08 28.33 -42.90
CA LEU A 349 23.21 27.50 -43.34
C LEU A 349 22.80 26.55 -44.48
N ASP A 350 21.86 26.99 -45.35
CA ASP A 350 21.58 26.28 -46.59
C ASP A 350 22.71 26.52 -47.61
N ASN A 351 23.76 25.73 -47.44
CA ASN A 351 24.77 25.61 -48.47
C ASN A 351 24.59 24.29 -49.23
N THR A 352 23.49 24.19 -49.97
CA THR A 352 23.31 23.15 -50.98
C THR A 352 23.98 23.58 -52.25
N GLN A 353 25.31 23.47 -52.33
CA GLN A 353 25.97 23.30 -53.60
C GLN A 353 25.99 21.81 -53.94
N SER A 354 25.13 21.50 -54.91
CA SER A 354 25.15 20.26 -55.66
C SER A 354 26.56 20.02 -56.24
N LEU A 355 27.20 18.97 -55.78
CA LEU A 355 28.30 18.36 -56.53
C LEU A 355 27.76 17.17 -57.30
N SER A 356 27.52 17.46 -58.57
CA SER A 356 27.27 16.51 -59.65
C SER A 356 28.29 15.39 -59.69
N GLU A 357 27.78 14.23 -60.00
CA GLU A 357 28.49 13.03 -60.46
C GLU A 357 29.71 13.32 -61.32
N ASN A 358 30.87 12.76 -60.99
CA ASN A 358 31.84 12.40 -62.00
C ASN A 358 32.47 11.01 -61.65
N ARG A 359 32.10 10.10 -62.53
CA ARG A 359 32.85 8.86 -62.77
C ARG A 359 34.28 9.15 -63.01
N PHE A 360 35.22 8.42 -62.44
CA PHE A 360 36.34 7.85 -63.20
C PHE A 360 36.99 6.70 -62.45
N SER A 361 37.25 5.71 -63.25
CA SER A 361 37.83 4.39 -63.02
C SER A 361 39.31 4.41 -62.69
N ASP A 362 39.73 3.34 -62.04
CA ASP A 362 41.01 2.59 -62.09
C ASP A 362 42.33 3.37 -62.13
N ARG A 363 43.19 3.12 -61.17
CA ARG A 363 44.50 2.48 -61.42
C ARG A 363 45.37 2.31 -60.15
N HIS A 364 45.75 1.04 -59.90
CA HIS A 364 47.08 0.51 -59.43
C HIS A 364 47.92 1.25 -58.36
N ALA A 365 48.09 0.51 -57.31
CA ALA A 365 49.29 0.15 -56.57
C ALA A 365 50.51 1.10 -56.60
N VAL A 366 50.99 1.45 -55.44
CA VAL A 366 52.43 1.37 -55.07
C VAL A 366 52.56 1.27 -53.54
N VAL A 367 53.28 0.26 -53.13
CA VAL A 367 53.79 0.02 -51.80
C VAL A 367 54.97 0.99 -51.53
N SER A 368 55.04 1.61 -50.37
CA SER A 368 56.35 1.92 -49.78
C SER A 368 56.27 2.01 -48.27
N ASP A 369 57.07 1.18 -47.64
CA ASP A 369 57.52 1.18 -46.27
C ASP A 369 57.93 2.56 -45.80
N TYR A 370 57.56 2.91 -44.59
CA TYR A 370 58.49 3.64 -43.68
C TYR A 370 58.23 3.21 -42.23
N SER A 371 59.23 2.53 -41.74
CA SER A 371 59.43 2.19 -40.32
C SER A 371 59.80 3.44 -39.49
N GLY A 372 59.37 3.51 -38.26
CA GLY A 372 60.19 4.13 -37.26
C GLY A 372 59.49 5.03 -36.25
N LYS A 373 59.50 4.56 -35.06
CA LYS A 373 59.75 5.26 -33.79
C LYS A 373 58.62 5.58 -32.83
N GLN A 374 58.71 4.87 -31.75
CA GLN A 374 58.62 5.28 -30.34
C GLN A 374 57.23 5.54 -29.73
N ALA A 375 56.87 4.56 -28.87
CA ALA A 375 55.89 4.69 -27.81
C ALA A 375 56.42 5.60 -26.66
N PRO A 376 55.57 6.39 -26.01
CA PRO A 376 55.87 6.95 -24.70
C PRO A 376 55.38 6.07 -23.57
N ALA A 377 56.15 6.09 -22.52
CA ALA A 377 56.22 5.29 -21.32
C ALA A 377 54.91 5.16 -20.50
N ALA A 378 54.79 3.99 -19.87
CA ALA A 378 53.90 3.69 -18.79
C ALA A 378 54.15 4.56 -17.55
N TYR A 379 53.09 5.12 -17.00
CA TYR A 379 53.06 5.82 -15.73
C TYR A 379 52.86 4.84 -14.58
N THR A 380 53.88 4.67 -13.75
CA THR A 380 53.87 3.89 -12.49
C THR A 380 53.60 4.87 -11.34
N PRO A 381 52.60 4.64 -10.46
CA PRO A 381 52.46 5.45 -9.27
C PRO A 381 53.42 4.98 -8.17
N ALA A 382 54.18 5.94 -7.63
CA ALA A 382 55.17 5.77 -6.57
C ALA A 382 54.53 5.30 -5.23
N ALA A 383 55.20 4.38 -4.60
CA ALA A 383 54.99 3.94 -3.24
C ALA A 383 55.27 5.06 -2.23
N ARG A 384 54.35 5.30 -1.32
CA ARG A 384 54.52 6.15 -0.13
C ARG A 384 55.00 5.29 1.04
N ALA A 385 56.10 5.67 1.61
CA ALA A 385 56.76 5.11 2.80
C ALA A 385 55.93 5.37 4.09
N PRO A 386 56.18 4.58 5.16
CA PRO A 386 55.35 4.56 6.35
C PRO A 386 55.75 5.64 7.37
N GLN A 387 54.78 6.31 7.97
CA GLN A 387 54.96 7.13 9.15
C GLN A 387 54.58 6.37 10.42
N GLN A 388 55.42 6.55 11.41
CA GLN A 388 55.47 5.88 12.70
C GLN A 388 54.42 6.38 13.71
N ARG A 389 53.89 5.40 14.47
CA ARG A 389 53.58 5.36 15.92
C ARG A 389 52.85 6.54 16.58
N GLY A 390 51.64 6.26 17.00
CA GLY A 390 50.94 6.88 18.12
C GLY A 390 50.14 5.85 18.90
N ARG A 391 50.36 5.76 20.19
CA ARG A 391 49.97 4.80 21.20
C ARG A 391 48.47 4.52 21.30
N GLY A 392 48.06 3.26 21.34
CA GLY A 392 47.35 2.59 22.44
C GLY A 392 45.89 2.95 22.68
N CYS A 393 44.97 2.18 22.09
CA CYS A 393 43.71 1.82 22.74
C CYS A 393 43.40 0.37 22.40
N ARG A 394 43.24 -0.46 23.43
CA ARG A 394 42.88 -1.88 23.32
C ARG A 394 41.43 -1.98 22.85
N PRO A 395 41.07 -2.85 21.92
CA PRO A 395 39.66 -3.15 21.62
C PRO A 395 39.09 -4.07 22.71
N HIS A 396 37.96 -3.66 23.26
CA HIS A 396 37.11 -4.49 24.11
C HIS A 396 36.58 -5.67 23.27
N ARG A 397 36.85 -6.89 23.74
CA ARG A 397 36.28 -8.14 23.25
C ARG A 397 34.84 -8.22 23.70
N PRO A 398 33.83 -8.45 22.83
CA PRO A 398 32.47 -8.75 23.27
C PRO A 398 32.42 -10.16 23.89
N PRO A 399 31.55 -10.40 24.90
CA PRO A 399 31.41 -11.70 25.53
C PRO A 399 30.87 -12.73 24.54
N GLN A 400 31.51 -13.89 24.51
CA GLN A 400 31.05 -15.08 23.79
C GLN A 400 29.73 -15.54 24.44
N ARG A 401 28.66 -15.60 23.65
CA ARG A 401 27.41 -16.25 24.04
C ARG A 401 27.58 -17.75 23.82
N GLU A 402 27.43 -18.53 24.88
CA GLU A 402 27.31 -19.97 24.80
C GLU A 402 26.06 -20.40 24.00
N PRO A 403 26.12 -21.46 23.20
CA PRO A 403 24.96 -21.95 22.46
C PRO A 403 23.96 -22.58 23.45
N TRP A 404 22.72 -22.13 23.38
CA TRP A 404 21.59 -22.71 24.11
C TRP A 404 21.36 -24.14 23.64
N GLN A 405 21.59 -25.11 24.54
CA GLN A 405 21.18 -26.50 24.36
C GLN A 405 19.67 -26.57 24.56
N VAL A 406 18.95 -26.94 23.48
CA VAL A 406 17.52 -27.26 23.51
C VAL A 406 17.39 -28.72 23.98
N PRO A 407 16.66 -29.02 25.07
CA PRO A 407 16.40 -30.39 25.46
C PRO A 407 15.44 -31.07 24.46
N PRO A 408 15.58 -32.37 24.19
CA PRO A 408 14.69 -33.07 23.26
C PRO A 408 13.28 -33.18 23.90
N ARG A 409 12.29 -32.63 23.21
CA ARG A 409 10.87 -32.83 23.53
C ARG A 409 10.46 -34.21 23.05
N THR A 410 10.16 -35.05 24.01
CA THR A 410 9.43 -36.32 23.86
C THR A 410 8.03 -36.05 23.28
N TRP A 411 7.84 -36.45 22.04
CA TRP A 411 6.53 -36.59 21.40
C TRP A 411 6.01 -37.99 21.70
N ALA A 412 5.37 -38.17 22.81
CA ALA A 412 4.50 -39.32 23.05
C ALA A 412 3.65 -38.98 24.29
N LEU A 413 2.36 -38.81 24.09
CA LEU A 413 1.22 -38.94 25.01
C LEU A 413 0.18 -37.85 24.71
N TYR A 414 -0.54 -37.97 23.58
CA TYR A 414 -1.90 -37.43 23.42
C TYR A 414 -2.57 -38.15 22.24
N HIS A 415 -2.72 -39.48 22.36
CA HIS A 415 -3.60 -40.29 21.53
C HIS A 415 -4.13 -41.44 22.38
N GLN A 416 -5.00 -41.12 23.31
CA GLN A 416 -5.93 -42.11 23.96
C GLN A 416 -6.88 -41.30 24.82
N GLU A 417 -8.05 -41.02 24.26
CA GLU A 417 -9.31 -40.79 24.97
C GLU A 417 -10.23 -40.00 24.02
N TYR A 418 -10.82 -40.73 23.07
CA TYR A 418 -12.10 -40.40 22.43
C TYR A 418 -12.45 -41.57 21.50
N ARG A 419 -12.79 -42.70 22.13
CA ARG A 419 -13.61 -43.79 21.54
C ARG A 419 -14.47 -44.37 22.65
N ALA A 420 -15.76 -44.39 22.39
CA ALA A 420 -16.90 -44.97 23.08
C ALA A 420 -17.83 -43.86 23.60
N ASP A 421 -18.86 -43.59 22.80
CA ASP A 421 -20.24 -43.95 23.15
C ASP A 421 -21.16 -43.53 22.00
N THR A 422 -21.34 -44.46 21.07
CA THR A 422 -22.54 -44.55 20.24
C THR A 422 -23.25 -45.81 20.70
N ASP A 423 -24.28 -45.69 21.47
CA ASP A 423 -25.50 -46.51 21.30
C ASP A 423 -26.63 -46.04 22.23
N SER A 424 -27.80 -46.12 21.64
CA SER A 424 -29.15 -46.34 22.23
C SER A 424 -30.06 -45.10 22.39
N SER A 425 -30.92 -44.95 21.36
CA SER A 425 -32.37 -45.15 21.44
C SER A 425 -33.20 -44.14 22.22
N TRP A 426 -34.06 -43.51 21.43
CA TRP A 426 -35.32 -42.85 21.76
C TRP A 426 -36.33 -43.72 22.52
N PRO A 427 -37.27 -43.19 23.24
CA PRO A 427 -38.52 -42.67 22.67
C PRO A 427 -38.75 -41.18 22.83
#